data_86f2e5eeac52b9af2738e511d713c671
#
_entry.id   86f2e5eeac52b9af2738e511d713c671
#
_cell.length_a   1.000
_cell.length_b   1.000
_cell.length_c   1.000
_cell.angle_alpha   90.00
_cell.angle_beta   90.00
_cell.angle_gamma   90.00
#
_symmetry.space_group_name_H-M   'P 1'
#
loop_
_entity.id
_entity.type
_entity.pdbx_description
1 polymer ?
#
loop_
_entity_poly.entity_id
_entity_poly.type
_entity_poly.pdbx_seq_one_letter_code
_entity_poly.pdbx_strand_id
1 'polypeptide(L)'
;LLAADSPVTALLADTAVDAADAAAGTGPAPVRGVDGLSTVLFDSAAATALAALGDAPQTPSFTDEDARYDLTEDSPDARLQDALGALSWSALRTRDDVTRTVSTGAPAAPDSVLFAPPQSWSASGDDAAAVLSMVGTLIRSGLATARPFDTLFTPVPGDTPTVALSYPEQAIVDGASAEVMDTAREQAPRLDAFEEALVEDPQAQLTPQQFTAPLREDLLRAMSLAGRRGPDPGAAARDAVRRGDEVRDAVDGMFAGVTVLSPGGVYTLTSEQSPLLLVARNDLPVGITVRLHVDAPSAMKITDIGPTQLPPRGSRTLTVPAQISDSRKIGVEFALTTESGLPLGTPTNVTVRSNAYGQVLAIVTGCAGALLLFLAGRRLLHRFRGEPDPADEGYEKQ
;
A
#
# COMPACT_ATOMS: atom_id res chain seq x y z
N LEU A 1 -5.77 -2.40 4.40
CA LEU A 1 -5.10 -3.56 3.78
C LEU A 1 -5.86 -4.10 2.59
N LEU A 2 -7.14 -3.87 2.49
CA LEU A 2 -7.98 -4.24 1.36
C LEU A 2 -8.36 -2.94 0.65
N ALA A 3 -7.95 -2.79 -0.61
CA ALA A 3 -8.43 -1.69 -1.44
C ALA A 3 -9.94 -1.81 -1.60
N ALA A 4 -10.67 -0.69 -1.64
CA ALA A 4 -12.13 -0.66 -1.78
C ALA A 4 -12.64 -1.44 -3.01
N ASP A 5 -11.81 -1.63 -4.02
CA ASP A 5 -12.09 -2.38 -5.25
C ASP A 5 -11.54 -3.83 -5.22
N SER A 6 -11.08 -4.31 -4.08
CA SER A 6 -10.57 -5.69 -3.98
C SER A 6 -11.73 -6.68 -4.02
N PRO A 7 -11.65 -7.76 -4.81
CA PRO A 7 -12.66 -8.82 -4.87
C PRO A 7 -12.65 -9.71 -3.60
N VAL A 8 -11.98 -9.29 -2.55
CA VAL A 8 -11.88 -10.07 -1.31
C VAL A 8 -13.17 -9.97 -0.52
N THR A 9 -13.71 -11.12 -0.15
CA THR A 9 -14.86 -11.24 0.74
C THR A 9 -14.39 -11.55 2.15
N ALA A 10 -14.88 -10.81 3.12
CA ALA A 10 -14.61 -11.06 4.53
C ALA A 10 -15.66 -12.02 5.11
N LEU A 11 -15.21 -12.93 5.99
CA LEU A 11 -16.10 -13.76 6.80
C LEU A 11 -16.19 -13.13 8.20
N LEU A 12 -17.40 -12.81 8.65
CA LEU A 12 -17.65 -12.21 9.95
C LEU A 12 -18.64 -13.08 10.74
N ALA A 13 -18.47 -13.10 12.07
CA ALA A 13 -19.50 -13.67 12.93
C ALA A 13 -20.77 -12.82 12.84
N ASP A 14 -21.94 -13.44 12.93
CA ASP A 14 -23.22 -12.71 12.95
C ASP A 14 -23.34 -11.78 14.17
N THR A 15 -22.64 -12.05 15.27
CA THR A 15 -22.48 -11.15 16.43
C THR A 15 -21.63 -9.90 16.16
N ALA A 16 -20.95 -9.80 15.01
CA ALA A 16 -20.19 -8.62 14.62
C ALA A 16 -21.05 -7.51 13.99
N VAL A 17 -22.35 -7.75 13.84
CA VAL A 17 -23.35 -6.80 13.35
C VAL A 17 -24.56 -6.77 14.28
N ASP A 18 -25.31 -5.67 14.24
CA ASP A 18 -26.53 -5.58 15.05
C ASP A 18 -27.51 -6.71 14.73
N ALA A 19 -28.18 -7.24 15.75
CA ALA A 19 -29.12 -8.35 15.60
C ALA A 19 -30.26 -8.05 14.59
N ALA A 20 -30.69 -6.80 14.49
CA ALA A 20 -31.68 -6.34 13.50
C ALA A 20 -31.11 -6.44 12.08
N ASP A 21 -29.87 -6.08 11.89
CA ASP A 21 -29.16 -6.15 10.59
C ASP A 21 -28.80 -7.59 10.24
N ALA A 22 -28.42 -8.41 11.22
CA ALA A 22 -28.19 -9.84 11.01
C ALA A 22 -29.46 -10.57 10.57
N ALA A 23 -30.61 -10.19 11.14
CA ALA A 23 -31.94 -10.76 10.82
C ALA A 23 -32.53 -10.23 9.52
N ALA A 24 -32.16 -9.02 9.07
CA ALA A 24 -32.69 -8.38 7.86
C ALA A 24 -32.28 -9.07 6.54
N GLY A 25 -31.41 -10.05 6.61
CA GLY A 25 -30.94 -10.82 5.46
C GLY A 25 -31.91 -11.88 5.02
N THR A 26 -32.92 -11.50 4.25
CA THR A 26 -33.93 -12.41 3.67
C THR A 26 -33.48 -13.06 2.36
N GLY A 27 -32.19 -13.05 2.03
CA GLY A 27 -31.64 -13.62 0.79
C GLY A 27 -30.99 -14.99 0.96
N PRO A 28 -30.67 -15.70 -0.14
CA PRO A 28 -30.11 -17.05 -0.11
C PRO A 28 -28.65 -17.12 0.42
N ALA A 29 -28.01 -15.99 0.66
CA ALA A 29 -26.70 -15.90 1.31
C ALA A 29 -26.64 -14.60 2.13
N PRO A 30 -26.09 -14.64 3.34
CA PRO A 30 -25.97 -13.47 4.20
C PRO A 30 -24.83 -12.55 3.75
N VAL A 31 -24.89 -12.03 2.51
CA VAL A 31 -23.93 -11.05 2.00
C VAL A 31 -24.32 -9.67 2.49
N ARG A 32 -23.38 -8.98 3.13
CA ARG A 32 -23.55 -7.63 3.66
C ARG A 32 -22.41 -6.74 3.18
N GLY A 33 -22.70 -5.49 2.86
CA GLY A 33 -21.68 -4.48 2.62
C GLY A 33 -21.22 -3.88 3.92
N VAL A 34 -19.91 -3.95 4.20
CA VAL A 34 -19.28 -3.29 5.34
C VAL A 34 -18.13 -2.44 4.78
N ASP A 35 -18.22 -1.13 4.92
CA ASP A 35 -17.19 -0.19 4.44
C ASP A 35 -16.73 -0.45 2.99
N GLY A 36 -17.67 -0.81 2.11
CA GLY A 36 -17.40 -1.13 0.71
C GLY A 36 -16.89 -2.56 0.44
N LEU A 37 -16.76 -3.40 1.48
CA LEU A 37 -16.38 -4.81 1.34
C LEU A 37 -17.61 -5.71 1.29
N SER A 38 -17.57 -6.73 0.44
CA SER A 38 -18.56 -7.82 0.50
C SER A 38 -18.23 -8.72 1.69
N THR A 39 -19.22 -8.99 2.53
CA THR A 39 -19.07 -9.83 3.71
C THR A 39 -20.09 -10.96 3.74
N VAL A 40 -19.67 -12.11 4.25
CA VAL A 40 -20.56 -13.24 4.51
C VAL A 40 -20.54 -13.50 6.01
N LEU A 41 -21.73 -13.58 6.61
CA LEU A 41 -21.87 -13.88 8.03
C LEU A 41 -21.89 -15.38 8.25
N PHE A 42 -21.18 -15.84 9.29
CA PHE A 42 -21.27 -17.21 9.77
C PHE A 42 -22.01 -17.26 11.11
N ASP A 43 -22.60 -18.40 11.40
CA ASP A 43 -23.30 -18.64 12.65
C ASP A 43 -22.31 -18.72 13.82
N SER A 44 -22.33 -17.69 14.69
CA SER A 44 -21.43 -17.58 15.84
C SER A 44 -21.70 -18.61 16.92
N ALA A 45 -22.97 -19.00 17.12
CA ALA A 45 -23.33 -19.98 18.12
C ALA A 45 -22.80 -21.38 17.74
N ALA A 46 -22.98 -21.78 16.49
CA ALA A 46 -22.42 -23.03 15.99
C ALA A 46 -20.87 -23.00 15.97
N ALA A 47 -20.27 -21.88 15.58
CA ALA A 47 -18.82 -21.73 15.58
C ALA A 47 -18.24 -21.78 17.01
N THR A 48 -18.91 -21.18 18.00
CA THR A 48 -18.55 -21.26 19.42
C THR A 48 -18.63 -22.70 19.94
N ALA A 49 -19.71 -23.39 19.66
CA ALA A 49 -19.87 -24.79 20.09
C ALA A 49 -18.85 -25.71 19.41
N LEU A 50 -18.50 -25.49 18.14
CA LEU A 50 -17.43 -26.21 17.46
C LEU A 50 -16.05 -25.92 18.08
N ALA A 51 -15.80 -24.69 18.53
CA ALA A 51 -14.53 -24.31 19.18
C ALA A 51 -14.36 -24.94 20.57
N ALA A 52 -15.45 -25.33 21.21
CA ALA A 52 -15.45 -26.00 22.50
C ALA A 52 -15.06 -27.50 22.42
N LEU A 53 -14.94 -28.10 21.22
CA LEU A 53 -14.61 -29.49 21.03
C LEU A 53 -13.11 -29.76 21.27
N GLY A 54 -12.83 -31.02 21.72
CA GLY A 54 -11.49 -31.56 21.87
C GLY A 54 -10.82 -31.25 23.21
N ASP A 55 -9.49 -31.49 23.25
CA ASP A 55 -8.71 -31.44 24.49
C ASP A 55 -8.34 -30.00 24.94
N ALA A 56 -8.39 -29.04 24.01
CA ALA A 56 -8.14 -27.64 24.29
C ALA A 56 -9.34 -26.78 23.87
N PRO A 57 -10.44 -26.85 24.61
CA PRO A 57 -11.64 -26.09 24.28
C PRO A 57 -11.40 -24.61 24.36
N GLN A 58 -11.96 -23.83 23.41
CA GLN A 58 -11.79 -22.39 23.31
C GLN A 58 -13.13 -21.68 23.27
N THR A 59 -13.20 -20.51 23.91
CA THR A 59 -14.31 -19.58 23.76
C THR A 59 -13.87 -18.47 22.81
N PRO A 60 -14.35 -18.43 21.56
CA PRO A 60 -13.99 -17.38 20.60
C PRO A 60 -14.35 -15.98 21.10
N SER A 61 -13.63 -14.96 20.64
CA SER A 61 -13.89 -13.58 21.02
C SER A 61 -15.24 -13.05 20.53
N PHE A 62 -15.78 -13.61 19.47
CA PHE A 62 -17.10 -13.29 18.93
C PHE A 62 -18.27 -14.02 19.62
N THR A 63 -17.99 -14.88 20.63
CA THR A 63 -19.05 -15.52 21.40
C THR A 63 -19.87 -14.49 22.15
N ASP A 64 -21.17 -14.61 22.09
CA ASP A 64 -22.10 -13.77 22.85
C ASP A 64 -21.78 -13.82 24.35
N GLU A 65 -21.93 -12.69 25.03
CA GLU A 65 -21.59 -12.57 26.45
C GLU A 65 -22.41 -13.54 27.31
N ASP A 66 -23.70 -13.69 26.99
CA ASP A 66 -24.60 -14.60 27.69
C ASP A 66 -24.28 -16.08 27.47
N ALA A 67 -23.52 -16.40 26.44
CA ALA A 67 -23.08 -17.76 26.11
C ALA A 67 -21.67 -18.08 26.61
N ARG A 68 -21.00 -17.15 27.32
CA ARG A 68 -19.65 -17.35 27.87
C ARG A 68 -19.70 -18.01 29.23
N TYR A 69 -19.02 -19.15 29.36
CA TYR A 69 -18.83 -19.86 30.62
C TYR A 69 -17.50 -20.62 30.62
N ASP A 70 -17.14 -21.19 31.77
CA ASP A 70 -15.93 -22.04 31.90
C ASP A 70 -16.17 -23.40 31.26
N LEU A 71 -15.64 -23.63 30.08
CA LEU A 71 -15.77 -24.87 29.31
C LEU A 71 -15.14 -26.10 30.04
N THR A 72 -14.31 -25.88 31.07
CA THR A 72 -13.73 -26.99 31.85
C THR A 72 -14.71 -27.63 32.80
N GLU A 73 -15.84 -26.99 33.10
CA GLU A 73 -16.93 -27.54 33.88
C GLU A 73 -17.72 -28.62 33.14
N ASP A 74 -17.66 -28.60 31.80
CA ASP A 74 -18.38 -29.55 30.95
C ASP A 74 -17.48 -30.75 30.56
N SER A 75 -18.10 -31.94 30.53
CA SER A 75 -17.45 -33.11 29.96
C SER A 75 -17.26 -32.96 28.44
N PRO A 76 -16.25 -33.65 27.86
CA PRO A 76 -16.09 -33.68 26.40
C PRO A 76 -17.36 -34.12 25.67
N ASP A 77 -18.11 -35.11 26.24
CA ASP A 77 -19.35 -35.59 25.65
C ASP A 77 -20.47 -34.51 25.68
N ALA A 78 -20.55 -33.72 26.76
CA ALA A 78 -21.50 -32.60 26.84
C ALA A 78 -21.21 -31.55 25.77
N ARG A 79 -19.95 -31.14 25.63
CA ARG A 79 -19.53 -30.17 24.58
C ARG A 79 -19.79 -30.70 23.17
N LEU A 80 -19.61 -32.03 22.95
CA LEU A 80 -19.96 -32.63 21.66
C LEU A 80 -21.48 -32.58 21.41
N GLN A 81 -22.32 -32.87 22.44
CA GLN A 81 -23.75 -32.75 22.28
C GLN A 81 -24.22 -31.31 21.98
N ASP A 82 -23.61 -30.34 22.63
CA ASP A 82 -23.88 -28.92 22.33
C ASP A 82 -23.54 -28.54 20.89
N ALA A 83 -22.37 -28.97 20.39
CA ALA A 83 -21.96 -28.72 19.02
C ALA A 83 -22.92 -29.37 18.01
N LEU A 84 -23.32 -30.61 18.23
CA LEU A 84 -24.32 -31.31 17.39
C LEU A 84 -25.67 -30.63 17.47
N GLY A 85 -26.08 -30.16 18.67
CA GLY A 85 -27.29 -29.38 18.89
C GLY A 85 -27.31 -28.07 18.12
N ALA A 86 -26.23 -27.29 18.24
CA ALA A 86 -26.05 -26.00 17.55
C ALA A 86 -26.14 -26.15 16.03
N LEU A 87 -25.47 -27.16 15.46
CA LEU A 87 -25.49 -27.44 14.03
C LEU A 87 -26.87 -27.87 13.54
N SER A 88 -27.61 -28.68 14.32
CA SER A 88 -28.93 -29.17 13.95
C SER A 88 -30.03 -28.10 14.15
N TRP A 89 -29.85 -27.20 15.11
CA TRP A 89 -30.83 -26.18 15.47
C TRP A 89 -31.18 -25.27 14.27
N SER A 90 -30.17 -24.79 13.54
CA SER A 90 -30.39 -23.96 12.35
C SER A 90 -31.29 -24.66 11.31
N ALA A 91 -31.07 -25.96 11.06
CA ALA A 91 -31.89 -26.76 10.12
C ALA A 91 -33.30 -27.04 10.64
N LEU A 92 -33.46 -27.14 11.96
CA LEU A 92 -34.78 -27.45 12.59
C LEU A 92 -35.62 -26.18 12.77
N ARG A 93 -35.00 -25.05 13.17
CA ARG A 93 -35.69 -23.76 13.37
C ARG A 93 -36.32 -23.22 12.08
N THR A 94 -35.66 -23.34 10.95
CA THR A 94 -36.17 -22.87 9.66
C THR A 94 -37.51 -23.48 9.29
N ARG A 95 -37.78 -24.67 9.76
CA ARG A 95 -39.08 -25.36 9.49
C ARG A 95 -40.24 -24.76 10.25
N ASP A 96 -40.06 -24.35 11.49
CA ASP A 96 -41.12 -23.77 12.32
C ASP A 96 -41.49 -22.35 11.88
N ASP A 97 -40.50 -21.55 11.45
CA ASP A 97 -40.70 -20.19 10.92
C ASP A 97 -41.37 -20.21 9.53
N VAL A 98 -41.04 -21.15 8.65
CA VAL A 98 -41.72 -21.34 7.36
C VAL A 98 -43.21 -21.66 7.57
N THR A 99 -43.56 -22.40 8.60
CA THR A 99 -44.97 -22.72 8.91
C THR A 99 -45.72 -21.48 9.42
N ARG A 100 -45.01 -20.53 10.07
CA ARG A 100 -45.62 -19.29 10.56
C ARG A 100 -45.74 -18.20 9.45
N THR A 101 -44.80 -18.17 8.49
CA THR A 101 -44.76 -17.17 7.41
C THR A 101 -45.69 -17.49 6.25
N VAL A 102 -46.17 -18.73 6.12
CA VAL A 102 -47.23 -19.14 5.14
C VAL A 102 -48.53 -18.34 5.32
N SER A 103 -48.72 -17.70 6.49
CA SER A 103 -49.85 -16.79 6.74
C SER A 103 -49.80 -15.48 5.93
N THR A 104 -48.68 -15.09 5.34
CA THR A 104 -48.50 -13.81 4.64
C THR A 104 -48.30 -13.92 3.12
N GLY A 105 -48.36 -15.14 2.55
CA GLY A 105 -48.45 -15.38 1.10
C GLY A 105 -47.18 -15.15 0.27
N ALA A 106 -46.04 -14.85 0.89
CA ALA A 106 -44.73 -14.77 0.21
C ALA A 106 -43.92 -16.04 0.47
N PRO A 107 -43.36 -16.73 -0.56
CA PRO A 107 -42.47 -17.84 -0.33
C PRO A 107 -41.21 -17.32 0.38
N ALA A 108 -40.98 -17.75 1.64
CA ALA A 108 -39.72 -17.51 2.31
C ALA A 108 -38.60 -18.19 1.53
N ALA A 109 -37.58 -17.42 1.14
CA ALA A 109 -36.39 -17.99 0.57
C ALA A 109 -35.70 -18.88 1.64
N PRO A 110 -35.16 -20.05 1.25
CA PRO A 110 -34.49 -20.92 2.20
C PRO A 110 -33.27 -20.19 2.79
N ASP A 111 -33.25 -20.12 4.12
CA ASP A 111 -32.10 -19.52 4.84
C ASP A 111 -30.86 -20.34 4.54
N SER A 112 -29.75 -19.63 4.19
CA SER A 112 -28.44 -20.24 4.06
C SER A 112 -27.65 -19.97 5.33
N VAL A 113 -27.07 -21.02 5.89
CA VAL A 113 -26.21 -20.92 7.10
C VAL A 113 -24.81 -21.34 6.73
N LEU A 114 -23.84 -20.56 7.17
CA LEU A 114 -22.43 -20.86 7.04
C LEU A 114 -21.89 -21.25 8.42
N PHE A 115 -21.32 -22.43 8.51
CA PHE A 115 -20.60 -22.90 9.70
C PHE A 115 -19.11 -22.74 9.47
N ALA A 116 -18.44 -22.00 10.35
CA ALA A 116 -17.01 -21.78 10.31
C ALA A 116 -16.37 -22.45 11.52
N PRO A 117 -15.63 -23.57 11.37
CA PRO A 117 -14.85 -24.11 12.46
C PRO A 117 -13.72 -23.14 12.83
N PRO A 118 -13.23 -23.16 14.09
CA PRO A 118 -12.17 -22.28 14.51
C PRO A 118 -10.86 -22.58 13.77
N GLN A 119 -10.03 -21.57 13.60
CA GLN A 119 -8.73 -21.68 12.89
C GLN A 119 -7.81 -22.73 13.53
N SER A 120 -7.82 -22.82 14.88
CA SER A 120 -7.05 -23.80 15.65
C SER A 120 -8.01 -24.76 16.32
N TRP A 121 -8.54 -25.70 15.54
CA TRP A 121 -9.53 -26.65 16.03
C TRP A 121 -8.86 -27.87 16.67
N SER A 122 -9.13 -28.08 17.95
CA SER A 122 -8.57 -29.20 18.74
C SER A 122 -9.48 -30.44 18.79
N ALA A 123 -10.54 -30.51 18.00
CA ALA A 123 -11.46 -31.63 17.94
C ALA A 123 -10.70 -32.95 17.68
N SER A 124 -11.08 -34.01 18.41
CA SER A 124 -10.58 -35.34 18.13
C SER A 124 -11.08 -35.89 16.80
N GLY A 125 -10.47 -36.97 16.33
CA GLY A 125 -10.96 -37.66 15.12
C GLY A 125 -12.40 -38.15 15.28
N ASP A 126 -12.78 -38.57 16.47
CA ASP A 126 -14.14 -39.08 16.80
C ASP A 126 -15.14 -37.91 16.85
N ASP A 127 -14.79 -36.76 17.45
CA ASP A 127 -15.61 -35.55 17.45
C ASP A 127 -15.87 -35.06 16.01
N ALA A 128 -14.80 -34.98 15.22
CA ALA A 128 -14.91 -34.56 13.81
C ALA A 128 -15.79 -35.51 13.00
N ALA A 129 -15.67 -36.82 13.23
CA ALA A 129 -16.50 -37.83 12.59
C ALA A 129 -17.98 -37.70 13.00
N ALA A 130 -18.26 -37.41 14.28
CA ALA A 130 -19.62 -37.20 14.78
C ALA A 130 -20.25 -35.95 14.12
N VAL A 131 -19.50 -34.81 14.05
CA VAL A 131 -19.95 -33.57 13.38
C VAL A 131 -20.27 -33.83 11.90
N LEU A 132 -19.35 -34.46 11.16
CA LEU A 132 -19.57 -34.79 9.75
C LEU A 132 -20.73 -35.77 9.54
N SER A 133 -20.90 -36.71 10.44
CA SER A 133 -22.06 -37.67 10.40
C SER A 133 -23.38 -36.96 10.63
N MET A 134 -23.42 -36.00 11.57
CA MET A 134 -24.62 -35.16 11.79
C MET A 134 -24.96 -34.35 10.56
N VAL A 135 -24.01 -33.59 9.99
CA VAL A 135 -24.24 -32.82 8.76
C VAL A 135 -24.68 -33.73 7.62
N GLY A 136 -24.05 -34.88 7.43
CA GLY A 136 -24.46 -35.87 6.44
C GLY A 136 -25.88 -36.39 6.65
N THR A 137 -26.32 -36.51 7.92
CA THR A 137 -27.69 -36.94 8.26
C THR A 137 -28.70 -35.85 7.92
N LEU A 138 -28.42 -34.57 8.22
CA LEU A 138 -29.27 -33.44 7.85
C LEU A 138 -29.47 -33.36 6.32
N ILE A 139 -28.39 -33.56 5.56
CA ILE A 139 -28.45 -33.56 4.09
C ILE A 139 -29.25 -34.77 3.57
N ARG A 140 -28.95 -35.98 4.03
CA ARG A 140 -29.62 -37.20 3.57
C ARG A 140 -31.14 -37.22 3.92
N SER A 141 -31.49 -36.60 5.04
CA SER A 141 -32.92 -36.50 5.44
C SER A 141 -33.65 -35.36 4.75
N GLY A 142 -32.99 -34.59 3.89
CA GLY A 142 -33.60 -33.44 3.18
C GLY A 142 -33.86 -32.23 4.10
N LEU A 143 -33.27 -32.20 5.30
CA LEU A 143 -33.38 -31.07 6.22
C LEU A 143 -32.44 -29.94 5.84
N ALA A 144 -31.36 -30.27 5.13
CA ALA A 144 -30.39 -29.30 4.62
C ALA A 144 -29.96 -29.65 3.19
N THR A 145 -29.49 -28.67 2.44
CA THR A 145 -28.89 -28.86 1.11
C THR A 145 -27.51 -28.23 1.11
N ALA A 146 -26.48 -29.00 0.75
CA ALA A 146 -25.12 -28.46 0.62
C ALA A 146 -25.07 -27.47 -0.54
N ARG A 147 -24.38 -26.37 -0.31
CA ARG A 147 -24.06 -25.34 -1.32
C ARG A 147 -22.57 -25.22 -1.52
N PRO A 148 -22.08 -25.05 -2.76
CA PRO A 148 -20.69 -24.71 -3.00
C PRO A 148 -20.33 -23.38 -2.34
N PHE A 149 -19.14 -23.31 -1.73
CA PHE A 149 -18.71 -22.14 -0.94
C PHE A 149 -18.63 -20.85 -1.80
N ASP A 150 -18.16 -20.96 -3.04
CA ASP A 150 -18.07 -19.87 -4.01
C ASP A 150 -19.42 -19.23 -4.33
N THR A 151 -20.52 -19.98 -4.25
CA THR A 151 -21.86 -19.44 -4.49
C THR A 151 -22.34 -18.48 -3.41
N LEU A 152 -21.70 -18.46 -2.25
CA LEU A 152 -22.02 -17.54 -1.15
C LEU A 152 -21.49 -16.11 -1.41
N PHE A 153 -20.54 -15.95 -2.31
CA PHE A 153 -19.90 -14.68 -2.63
C PHE A 153 -20.48 -13.99 -3.86
N THR A 154 -21.49 -14.58 -4.48
CA THR A 154 -22.12 -13.97 -5.65
C THR A 154 -22.99 -12.81 -5.18
N PRO A 155 -22.67 -11.54 -5.51
CA PRO A 155 -23.53 -10.42 -5.17
C PRO A 155 -24.92 -10.63 -5.78
N VAL A 156 -25.95 -10.48 -4.98
CA VAL A 156 -27.33 -10.43 -5.52
C VAL A 156 -27.48 -9.07 -6.19
N PRO A 157 -27.78 -8.98 -7.49
CA PRO A 157 -28.06 -7.73 -8.17
C PRO A 157 -29.22 -6.99 -7.49
N GLY A 158 -28.98 -5.80 -6.98
CA GLY A 158 -29.91 -5.00 -6.20
C GLY A 158 -29.33 -4.64 -4.85
N ASP A 159 -30.02 -3.99 -4.00
CA ASP A 159 -29.57 -3.50 -2.71
C ASP A 159 -28.88 -4.57 -1.83
N THR A 160 -27.55 -4.60 -1.83
CA THR A 160 -26.80 -5.23 -0.73
C THR A 160 -26.85 -4.26 0.45
N PRO A 161 -27.57 -4.53 1.52
CA PRO A 161 -27.68 -3.59 2.62
C PRO A 161 -26.31 -3.38 3.25
N THR A 162 -25.93 -2.12 3.44
CA THR A 162 -24.75 -1.74 4.21
C THR A 162 -25.10 -1.85 5.68
N VAL A 163 -24.30 -2.58 6.45
CA VAL A 163 -24.46 -2.74 7.89
C VAL A 163 -23.29 -2.13 8.62
N ALA A 164 -23.54 -1.60 9.81
CA ALA A 164 -22.50 -1.13 10.72
C ALA A 164 -21.94 -2.31 11.51
N LEU A 165 -20.62 -2.27 11.76
CA LEU A 165 -19.97 -3.24 12.63
C LEU A 165 -20.25 -2.92 14.10
N SER A 166 -20.64 -3.92 14.86
CA SER A 166 -20.83 -3.88 16.29
C SER A 166 -20.18 -5.12 16.91
N TYR A 167 -18.93 -4.97 17.34
CA TYR A 167 -18.20 -6.10 17.92
C TYR A 167 -18.55 -6.30 19.39
N PRO A 168 -18.69 -7.56 19.87
CA PRO A 168 -18.70 -7.85 21.29
C PRO A 168 -17.50 -7.26 22.02
N GLU A 169 -17.66 -6.84 23.30
CA GLU A 169 -16.60 -6.20 24.07
C GLU A 169 -15.34 -7.05 24.11
N GLN A 170 -15.47 -8.37 24.27
CA GLN A 170 -14.33 -9.28 24.27
C GLN A 170 -13.59 -9.29 22.92
N ALA A 171 -14.28 -9.15 21.79
CA ALA A 171 -13.62 -9.06 20.48
C ALA A 171 -12.78 -7.80 20.36
N ILE A 172 -13.17 -6.69 21.01
CA ILE A 172 -12.39 -5.47 21.08
C ILE A 172 -11.16 -5.67 21.96
N VAL A 173 -11.30 -6.29 23.12
CA VAL A 173 -10.20 -6.58 24.04
C VAL A 173 -9.16 -7.52 23.41
N ASP A 174 -9.61 -8.59 22.75
CA ASP A 174 -8.73 -9.56 22.08
C ASP A 174 -8.16 -8.99 20.75
N GLY A 175 -8.68 -7.87 20.28
CA GLY A 175 -8.30 -7.24 19.02
C GLY A 175 -6.85 -6.80 18.97
N ALA A 176 -6.39 -6.39 17.79
CA ALA A 176 -5.11 -5.74 17.64
C ALA A 176 -5.12 -4.39 18.36
N SER A 177 -4.01 -4.05 19.05
CA SER A 177 -3.91 -2.74 19.71
C SER A 177 -4.02 -1.60 18.69
N ALA A 178 -4.46 -0.43 19.15
CA ALA A 178 -4.53 0.76 18.29
C ALA A 178 -3.20 1.06 17.60
N GLU A 179 -2.08 0.90 18.31
CA GLU A 179 -0.73 1.08 17.78
C GLU A 179 -0.42 0.17 16.58
N VAL A 180 -0.76 -1.12 16.66
CA VAL A 180 -0.59 -2.08 15.55
C VAL A 180 -1.51 -1.72 14.38
N MET A 181 -2.75 -1.34 14.68
CA MET A 181 -3.71 -0.95 13.65
C MET A 181 -3.32 0.34 12.93
N ASP A 182 -2.79 1.33 13.66
CA ASP A 182 -2.32 2.58 13.09
C ASP A 182 -1.08 2.36 12.23
N THR A 183 -0.15 1.52 12.68
CA THR A 183 1.00 1.10 11.85
C THR A 183 0.53 0.41 10.56
N ALA A 184 -0.42 -0.50 10.65
CA ALA A 184 -0.95 -1.16 9.46
C ALA A 184 -1.63 -0.21 8.49
N ARG A 185 -2.44 0.75 8.99
CA ARG A 185 -3.09 1.78 8.18
C ARG A 185 -2.09 2.72 7.50
N GLU A 186 -0.99 3.02 8.17
CA GLU A 186 0.07 3.86 7.62
C GLU A 186 0.90 3.13 6.58
N GLN A 187 1.35 1.89 6.89
CA GLN A 187 2.32 1.20 6.06
C GLN A 187 1.70 0.50 4.84
N ALA A 188 0.46 0.00 4.94
CA ALA A 188 -0.15 -0.73 3.83
C ALA A 188 -0.28 0.13 2.55
N PRO A 189 -0.85 1.34 2.57
CA PRO A 189 -0.94 2.16 1.36
C PRO A 189 0.43 2.62 0.86
N ARG A 190 1.43 2.79 1.74
CA ARG A 190 2.81 3.09 1.33
C ARG A 190 3.42 1.93 0.55
N LEU A 191 3.20 0.69 1.01
CA LEU A 191 3.64 -0.52 0.32
C LEU A 191 2.94 -0.69 -1.04
N ASP A 192 1.65 -0.40 -1.12
CA ASP A 192 0.88 -0.48 -2.37
C ASP A 192 1.41 0.54 -3.40
N ALA A 193 1.52 1.81 -3.01
CA ALA A 193 2.04 2.86 -3.87
C ALA A 193 3.52 2.64 -4.27
N PHE A 194 4.29 1.99 -3.40
CA PHE A 194 5.67 1.61 -3.71
C PHE A 194 5.72 0.46 -4.71
N GLU A 195 4.91 -0.59 -4.52
CA GLU A 195 4.84 -1.72 -5.45
C GLU A 195 4.42 -1.30 -6.86
N GLU A 196 3.45 -0.37 -6.98
CA GLU A 196 3.04 0.20 -8.26
C GLU A 196 4.18 0.90 -9.02
N ALA A 197 5.16 1.47 -8.28
CA ALA A 197 6.33 2.11 -8.87
C ALA A 197 7.42 1.11 -9.28
N LEU A 198 7.39 -0.12 -8.76
CA LEU A 198 8.37 -1.15 -9.09
C LEU A 198 8.15 -1.67 -10.52
N VAL A 199 9.24 -2.08 -11.16
CA VAL A 199 9.21 -2.56 -12.54
C VAL A 199 9.53 -4.05 -12.55
N GLU A 200 8.67 -4.82 -13.21
CA GLU A 200 8.92 -6.22 -13.45
C GLU A 200 10.03 -6.37 -14.52
N ASP A 201 11.11 -7.05 -14.16
CA ASP A 201 12.19 -7.40 -15.07
C ASP A 201 12.13 -8.93 -15.32
N PRO A 202 11.83 -9.37 -16.56
CA PRO A 202 11.76 -10.79 -16.89
C PRO A 202 13.08 -11.56 -16.66
N GLN A 203 14.20 -10.84 -16.52
CA GLN A 203 15.51 -11.43 -16.24
C GLN A 203 15.85 -11.42 -14.74
N ALA A 204 15.08 -10.71 -13.92
CA ALA A 204 15.27 -10.70 -12.49
C ALA A 204 14.72 -11.97 -11.84
N GLN A 205 15.40 -12.45 -10.80
CA GLN A 205 14.93 -13.60 -10.01
C GLN A 205 13.78 -13.25 -9.06
N LEU A 206 13.51 -11.97 -8.84
CA LEU A 206 12.56 -11.44 -7.87
C LEU A 206 11.57 -10.51 -8.57
N THR A 207 10.29 -10.81 -8.45
CA THR A 207 9.23 -9.91 -8.92
C THR A 207 8.93 -8.81 -7.89
N PRO A 208 8.31 -7.67 -8.28
CA PRO A 208 7.83 -6.66 -7.35
C PRO A 208 6.99 -7.24 -6.21
N GLN A 209 6.03 -8.09 -6.54
CA GLN A 209 5.16 -8.75 -5.55
C GLN A 209 5.93 -9.65 -4.59
N GLN A 210 6.87 -10.46 -5.09
CA GLN A 210 7.70 -11.30 -4.22
C GLN A 210 8.59 -10.47 -3.30
N PHE A 211 8.96 -9.26 -3.72
CA PHE A 211 9.77 -8.36 -2.91
C PHE A 211 8.97 -7.71 -1.77
N THR A 212 7.72 -7.32 -2.02
CA THR A 212 6.86 -6.65 -1.02
C THR A 212 6.03 -7.60 -0.17
N ALA A 213 5.72 -8.82 -0.67
CA ALA A 213 4.87 -9.79 0.01
C ALA A 213 5.27 -10.11 1.46
N PRO A 214 6.55 -10.31 1.81
CA PRO A 214 6.93 -10.59 3.20
C PRO A 214 6.50 -9.50 4.18
N LEU A 215 6.57 -8.23 3.77
CA LEU A 215 6.18 -7.10 4.63
C LEU A 215 4.66 -7.04 4.81
N ARG A 216 3.88 -7.34 3.77
CA ARG A 216 2.42 -7.46 3.87
C ARG A 216 2.01 -8.63 4.78
N GLU A 217 2.69 -9.76 4.64
CA GLU A 217 2.47 -10.91 5.52
C GLU A 217 2.80 -10.58 6.97
N ASP A 218 3.85 -9.81 7.24
CA ASP A 218 4.21 -9.40 8.59
C ASP A 218 3.22 -8.43 9.19
N LEU A 219 2.64 -7.50 8.41
CA LEU A 219 1.51 -6.68 8.87
C LEU A 219 0.28 -7.55 9.20
N LEU A 220 -0.05 -8.53 8.37
CA LEU A 220 -1.15 -9.46 8.64
C LEU A 220 -0.88 -10.30 9.89
N ARG A 221 0.35 -10.77 10.08
CA ARG A 221 0.74 -11.51 11.29
C ARG A 221 0.68 -10.64 12.54
N ALA A 222 1.08 -9.37 12.45
CA ALA A 222 0.97 -8.41 13.56
C ALA A 222 -0.49 -8.20 13.99
N MET A 223 -1.43 -8.19 13.06
CA MET A 223 -2.87 -8.07 13.34
C MET A 223 -3.53 -9.40 13.73
N SER A 224 -2.85 -10.53 13.58
CA SER A 224 -3.42 -11.86 13.86
C SER A 224 -3.78 -12.04 15.34
N LEU A 225 -4.93 -12.65 15.57
CA LEU A 225 -5.38 -13.02 16.93
C LEU A 225 -4.79 -14.34 17.43
N ALA A 226 -4.17 -15.14 16.57
CA ALA A 226 -3.74 -16.51 16.91
C ALA A 226 -2.82 -16.56 18.13
N GLY A 227 -1.82 -15.69 18.21
CA GLY A 227 -0.90 -15.63 19.34
C GLY A 227 -1.51 -15.02 20.60
N ARG A 228 -2.53 -14.16 20.48
CA ARG A 228 -3.20 -13.48 21.60
C ARG A 228 -4.14 -14.38 22.40
N ARG A 229 -4.54 -15.49 21.80
CA ARG A 229 -5.33 -16.55 22.46
C ARG A 229 -4.45 -17.66 23.04
N GLY A 230 -3.13 -17.50 22.95
CA GLY A 230 -2.17 -18.43 23.51
C GLY A 230 -1.94 -18.24 25.02
N PRO A 231 -1.03 -19.02 25.60
CA PRO A 231 -0.75 -19.01 27.05
C PRO A 231 -0.11 -17.67 27.53
N ASP A 232 0.47 -16.86 26.64
CA ASP A 232 1.04 -15.55 26.98
C ASP A 232 0.57 -14.47 25.99
N PRO A 233 -0.65 -13.94 26.18
CA PRO A 233 -1.18 -12.87 25.34
C PRO A 233 -0.33 -11.59 25.35
N GLY A 234 0.33 -11.32 26.50
CA GLY A 234 1.19 -10.15 26.65
C GLY A 234 2.46 -10.23 25.81
N ALA A 235 3.07 -11.42 25.70
CA ALA A 235 4.20 -11.62 24.79
C ALA A 235 3.76 -11.46 23.32
N ALA A 236 2.63 -12.04 22.95
CA ALA A 236 2.10 -11.91 21.60
C ALA A 236 1.78 -10.47 21.22
N ALA A 237 1.25 -9.67 22.16
CA ALA A 237 1.00 -8.24 21.93
C ALA A 237 2.31 -7.47 21.70
N ARG A 238 3.34 -7.70 22.50
CA ARG A 238 4.67 -7.09 22.32
C ARG A 238 5.32 -7.49 21.00
N ASP A 239 5.20 -8.76 20.61
CA ASP A 239 5.71 -9.26 19.33
C ASP A 239 4.99 -8.64 18.13
N ALA A 240 3.69 -8.38 18.26
CA ALA A 240 2.92 -7.70 17.22
C ALA A 240 3.39 -6.25 17.01
N VAL A 241 3.61 -5.48 18.08
CA VAL A 241 4.15 -4.11 18.01
C VAL A 241 5.55 -4.13 17.38
N ARG A 242 6.44 -4.97 17.89
CA ARG A 242 7.81 -5.12 17.36
C ARG A 242 7.82 -5.44 15.86
N ARG A 243 6.93 -6.34 15.42
CA ARG A 243 6.80 -6.70 14.00
C ARG A 243 6.31 -5.52 13.16
N GLY A 244 5.39 -4.73 13.68
CA GLY A 244 4.95 -3.48 13.05
C GLY A 244 6.09 -2.48 12.87
N ASP A 245 6.94 -2.32 13.89
CA ASP A 245 8.12 -1.46 13.84
C ASP A 245 9.15 -1.96 12.83
N GLU A 246 9.42 -3.27 12.80
CA GLU A 246 10.32 -3.90 11.82
C GLU A 246 9.84 -3.66 10.38
N VAL A 247 8.51 -3.72 10.14
CA VAL A 247 7.96 -3.38 8.81
C VAL A 247 8.15 -1.91 8.48
N ARG A 248 7.90 -1.01 9.44
CA ARG A 248 8.11 0.44 9.24
C ARG A 248 9.57 0.72 8.86
N ASP A 249 10.51 0.18 9.63
CA ASP A 249 11.95 0.36 9.39
C ASP A 249 12.37 -0.21 8.03
N ALA A 250 11.81 -1.35 7.64
CA ALA A 250 12.09 -1.95 6.34
C ALA A 250 11.53 -1.12 5.18
N VAL A 251 10.31 -0.59 5.31
CA VAL A 251 9.70 0.31 4.32
C VAL A 251 10.52 1.59 4.18
N ASP A 252 10.90 2.22 5.30
CA ASP A 252 11.72 3.42 5.30
C ASP A 252 13.10 3.14 4.68
N GLY A 253 13.69 1.99 4.96
CA GLY A 253 14.94 1.53 4.36
C GLY A 253 14.83 1.32 2.84
N MET A 254 13.71 0.77 2.36
CA MET A 254 13.45 0.64 0.92
C MET A 254 13.36 2.00 0.24
N PHE A 255 12.64 2.95 0.83
CA PHE A 255 12.53 4.30 0.29
C PHE A 255 13.87 5.02 0.29
N ALA A 256 14.65 4.90 1.37
CA ALA A 256 15.98 5.46 1.48
C ALA A 256 16.99 4.86 0.47
N GLY A 257 16.72 3.64 -0.02
CA GLY A 257 17.55 2.95 -1.01
C GLY A 257 17.49 3.54 -2.43
N VAL A 258 16.57 4.50 -2.69
CA VAL A 258 16.43 5.13 -4.00
C VAL A 258 16.76 6.62 -3.87
N THR A 259 17.93 7.06 -4.35
CA THR A 259 18.47 8.38 -4.04
C THR A 259 19.03 9.11 -5.27
N VAL A 260 19.10 10.44 -5.19
CA VAL A 260 19.94 11.26 -6.07
C VAL A 260 21.28 11.47 -5.41
N LEU A 261 22.33 11.08 -6.10
CA LEU A 261 23.70 11.32 -5.62
C LEU A 261 24.10 12.77 -5.85
N SER A 262 24.58 13.44 -4.79
CA SER A 262 25.14 14.78 -4.91
C SER A 262 26.46 14.73 -5.68
N PRO A 263 26.66 15.59 -6.68
CA PRO A 263 27.93 15.66 -7.41
C PRO A 263 29.10 16.18 -6.57
N GLY A 264 28.88 16.53 -5.31
CA GLY A 264 29.89 17.10 -4.41
C GLY A 264 30.44 18.45 -4.89
N GLY A 265 30.12 19.51 -4.16
CA GLY A 265 30.60 20.86 -4.47
C GLY A 265 29.67 21.73 -5.30
N VAL A 266 30.22 22.79 -5.93
CA VAL A 266 29.46 23.74 -6.75
C VAL A 266 29.43 23.25 -8.19
N TYR A 267 28.22 23.08 -8.74
CA TYR A 267 28.03 22.74 -10.14
C TYR A 267 28.17 23.99 -11.01
N THR A 268 29.18 24.05 -11.87
CA THR A 268 29.42 25.20 -12.74
C THR A 268 28.87 24.90 -14.15
N LEU A 269 27.83 25.62 -14.56
CA LEU A 269 27.33 25.56 -15.92
C LEU A 269 28.23 26.34 -16.87
N THR A 270 28.53 25.76 -18.01
CA THR A 270 29.41 26.38 -19.04
C THR A 270 28.67 27.46 -19.85
N SER A 271 27.33 27.43 -19.87
CA SER A 271 26.46 28.41 -20.54
C SER A 271 25.15 28.60 -19.77
N GLU A 272 24.37 29.62 -20.14
CA GLU A 272 23.03 29.87 -19.58
C GLU A 272 22.04 28.72 -19.86
N GLN A 273 22.30 27.89 -20.85
CA GLN A 273 21.49 26.75 -21.29
C GLN A 273 22.34 25.47 -21.28
N SER A 274 22.74 25.01 -20.13
CA SER A 274 23.52 23.78 -19.98
C SER A 274 22.72 22.76 -19.18
N PRO A 275 22.68 21.49 -19.61
CA PRO A 275 22.01 20.46 -18.83
C PRO A 275 22.78 20.18 -17.53
N LEU A 276 22.02 19.91 -16.47
CA LEU A 276 22.53 19.34 -15.24
C LEU A 276 22.60 17.82 -15.40
N LEU A 277 23.75 17.24 -15.03
CA LEU A 277 23.93 15.81 -14.99
C LEU A 277 23.82 15.35 -13.53
N LEU A 278 22.78 14.61 -13.21
CA LEU A 278 22.56 14.02 -11.90
C LEU A 278 22.64 12.49 -12.03
N VAL A 279 23.01 11.83 -10.95
CA VAL A 279 23.01 10.37 -10.91
C VAL A 279 21.95 9.92 -9.94
N ALA A 280 20.93 9.24 -10.43
CA ALA A 280 19.97 8.53 -9.59
C ALA A 280 20.44 7.09 -9.37
N ARG A 281 20.37 6.62 -8.13
CA ARG A 281 20.80 5.29 -7.72
C ARG A 281 19.65 4.52 -7.10
N ASN A 282 19.55 3.27 -7.45
CA ASN A 282 18.62 2.30 -6.90
C ASN A 282 19.42 1.15 -6.26
N ASP A 283 19.36 1.04 -4.94
CA ASP A 283 20.01 -0.04 -4.18
C ASP A 283 19.10 -1.27 -4.01
N LEU A 284 17.84 -1.18 -4.45
CA LEU A 284 16.87 -2.27 -4.34
C LEU A 284 17.19 -3.41 -5.32
N PRO A 285 16.83 -4.65 -5.00
CA PRO A 285 17.01 -5.80 -5.89
C PRO A 285 16.02 -5.85 -7.05
N VAL A 286 15.10 -4.90 -7.15
CA VAL A 286 14.07 -4.76 -8.19
C VAL A 286 14.18 -3.40 -8.87
N GLY A 287 13.77 -3.31 -10.13
CA GLY A 287 13.71 -2.04 -10.85
C GLY A 287 12.62 -1.12 -10.30
N ILE A 288 12.77 0.18 -10.50
CA ILE A 288 11.78 1.17 -10.05
C ILE A 288 11.65 2.30 -11.06
N THR A 289 10.41 2.77 -11.28
CA THR A 289 10.13 3.99 -12.04
C THR A 289 10.04 5.17 -11.08
N VAL A 290 10.83 6.19 -11.34
CA VAL A 290 10.92 7.39 -10.50
C VAL A 290 10.68 8.64 -11.33
N ARG A 291 10.21 9.69 -10.68
CA ARG A 291 10.13 11.04 -11.22
C ARG A 291 11.07 11.96 -10.45
N LEU A 292 11.82 12.79 -11.15
CA LEU A 292 12.67 13.81 -10.53
C LEU A 292 11.82 15.05 -10.22
N HIS A 293 11.71 15.39 -8.95
CA HIS A 293 11.15 16.65 -8.49
C HIS A 293 12.27 17.64 -8.21
N VAL A 294 12.12 18.87 -8.69
CA VAL A 294 13.15 19.90 -8.54
C VAL A 294 12.53 21.16 -7.97
N ASP A 295 13.04 21.58 -6.82
CA ASP A 295 12.72 22.89 -6.25
C ASP A 295 13.85 23.86 -6.53
N ALA A 296 13.57 24.85 -7.37
CA ALA A 296 14.53 25.84 -7.81
C ALA A 296 13.93 27.26 -7.73
N PRO A 297 14.74 28.27 -7.35
CA PRO A 297 14.31 29.67 -7.38
C PRO A 297 13.91 30.11 -8.79
N SER A 298 13.10 31.17 -8.88
CA SER A 298 12.57 31.74 -10.14
C SER A 298 13.63 32.15 -11.16
N ALA A 299 14.88 32.36 -10.71
CA ALA A 299 16.01 32.67 -11.58
C ALA A 299 16.52 31.45 -12.38
N MET A 300 16.01 30.23 -12.08
CA MET A 300 16.37 29.02 -12.79
C MET A 300 15.11 28.30 -13.27
N LYS A 301 15.06 28.04 -14.56
CA LYS A 301 14.00 27.20 -15.18
C LYS A 301 14.55 25.81 -15.44
N ILE A 302 13.81 24.82 -15.00
CA ILE A 302 14.14 23.40 -15.17
C ILE A 302 13.01 22.74 -15.94
N THR A 303 13.37 21.93 -16.91
CA THR A 303 12.40 21.15 -17.69
C THR A 303 12.23 19.79 -17.06
N ASP A 304 10.99 19.38 -16.78
CA ASP A 304 10.66 18.03 -16.32
C ASP A 304 11.09 17.01 -17.38
N ILE A 305 11.84 16.00 -16.94
CA ILE A 305 12.33 14.91 -17.79
C ILE A 305 11.37 13.72 -17.86
N GLY A 306 10.25 13.80 -17.12
CA GLY A 306 9.28 12.72 -17.02
C GLY A 306 9.74 11.51 -16.20
N PRO A 307 8.96 10.43 -16.20
CA PRO A 307 9.29 9.22 -15.48
C PRO A 307 10.52 8.54 -16.06
N THR A 308 11.36 8.02 -15.19
CA THR A 308 12.63 7.37 -15.54
C THR A 308 12.76 6.05 -14.79
N GLN A 309 13.07 4.98 -15.50
CA GLN A 309 13.30 3.66 -14.89
C GLN A 309 14.76 3.55 -14.41
N LEU A 310 14.93 3.10 -13.18
CA LEU A 310 16.21 2.74 -12.58
C LEU A 310 16.33 1.22 -12.51
N PRO A 311 17.45 0.64 -13.00
CA PRO A 311 17.65 -0.79 -12.96
C PRO A 311 17.86 -1.29 -11.52
N PRO A 312 17.66 -2.60 -11.26
CA PRO A 312 17.96 -3.20 -9.97
C PRO A 312 19.44 -3.02 -9.60
N ARG A 313 19.71 -2.62 -8.33
CA ARG A 313 21.07 -2.40 -7.81
C ARG A 313 21.98 -1.60 -8.74
N GLY A 314 21.38 -0.60 -9.40
CA GLY A 314 22.06 0.16 -10.42
C GLY A 314 21.87 1.66 -10.30
N SER A 315 22.46 2.37 -11.24
CA SER A 315 22.34 3.83 -11.31
C SER A 315 22.09 4.29 -12.74
N ARG A 316 21.46 5.46 -12.87
CA ARG A 316 21.21 6.08 -14.17
C ARG A 316 21.55 7.57 -14.11
N THR A 317 22.25 8.05 -15.14
CA THR A 317 22.49 9.48 -15.31
C THR A 317 21.23 10.14 -15.86
N LEU A 318 20.75 11.15 -15.13
CA LEU A 318 19.63 11.99 -15.51
C LEU A 318 20.19 13.29 -16.14
N THR A 319 19.81 13.55 -17.37
CA THR A 319 20.17 14.78 -18.07
C THR A 319 19.00 15.76 -17.94
N VAL A 320 19.14 16.75 -17.07
CA VAL A 320 18.09 17.71 -16.72
C VAL A 320 18.35 19.04 -17.43
N PRO A 321 17.54 19.41 -18.45
CA PRO A 321 17.69 20.69 -19.12
C PRO A 321 17.41 21.85 -18.15
N ALA A 322 18.36 22.75 -18.01
CA ALA A 322 18.28 23.87 -17.10
C ALA A 322 18.64 25.18 -17.82
N GLN A 323 17.93 26.25 -17.49
CA GLN A 323 18.23 27.62 -17.94
C GLN A 323 18.40 28.51 -16.73
N ILE A 324 19.53 29.21 -16.65
CA ILE A 324 19.85 30.15 -15.57
C ILE A 324 19.97 31.54 -16.14
N SER A 325 19.23 32.49 -15.57
CA SER A 325 19.26 33.90 -15.94
C SER A 325 20.14 34.76 -15.02
N ASP A 326 20.75 34.18 -13.99
CA ASP A 326 21.59 34.87 -13.00
C ASP A 326 22.97 34.18 -12.88
N SER A 327 24.01 34.99 -12.72
CA SER A 327 25.39 34.50 -12.52
C SER A 327 25.75 34.20 -11.06
N ARG A 328 24.84 34.46 -10.12
CA ARG A 328 25.01 34.17 -8.70
C ARG A 328 24.92 32.65 -8.41
N LYS A 329 25.42 32.26 -7.23
CA LYS A 329 25.22 30.91 -6.74
C LYS A 329 23.76 30.69 -6.38
N ILE A 330 23.15 29.66 -6.92
CA ILE A 330 21.74 29.30 -6.72
C ILE A 330 21.74 27.92 -6.07
N GLY A 331 21.04 27.79 -4.94
CA GLY A 331 20.73 26.48 -4.33
C GLY A 331 19.52 25.88 -5.01
N VAL A 332 19.61 24.60 -5.37
CA VAL A 332 18.55 23.81 -5.99
C VAL A 332 18.42 22.51 -5.24
N GLU A 333 17.20 22.16 -4.88
CA GLU A 333 16.90 20.89 -4.23
C GLU A 333 16.35 19.89 -5.26
N PHE A 334 16.91 18.69 -5.23
CA PHE A 334 16.50 17.56 -6.07
C PHE A 334 15.96 16.45 -5.19
N ALA A 335 14.76 15.99 -5.45
CA ALA A 335 14.12 14.86 -4.79
C ALA A 335 13.64 13.84 -5.82
N LEU A 336 13.61 12.58 -5.46
CA LEU A 336 12.93 11.55 -6.23
C LEU A 336 11.56 11.28 -5.63
N THR A 337 10.59 11.02 -6.49
CA THR A 337 9.26 10.56 -6.10
C THR A 337 8.84 9.38 -6.98
N THR A 338 7.86 8.61 -6.54
CA THR A 338 7.10 7.72 -7.42
C THR A 338 6.25 8.54 -8.39
N GLU A 339 5.60 7.90 -9.36
CA GLU A 339 4.63 8.56 -10.24
C GLU A 339 3.41 9.09 -9.47
N SER A 340 3.01 8.40 -8.40
CA SER A 340 1.95 8.82 -7.47
C SER A 340 2.37 9.98 -6.53
N GLY A 341 3.63 10.41 -6.58
CA GLY A 341 4.15 11.52 -5.77
C GLY A 341 4.71 11.11 -4.39
N LEU A 342 4.83 9.82 -4.11
CA LEU A 342 5.41 9.34 -2.85
C LEU A 342 6.92 9.66 -2.82
N PRO A 343 7.45 10.36 -1.79
CA PRO A 343 8.85 10.75 -1.73
C PRO A 343 9.77 9.53 -1.53
N LEU A 344 10.88 9.52 -2.26
CA LEU A 344 11.92 8.48 -2.22
C LEU A 344 13.26 9.09 -1.82
N GLY A 345 13.95 8.43 -0.91
CA GLY A 345 15.24 8.86 -0.42
C GLY A 345 15.23 10.21 0.29
N THR A 346 16.42 10.77 0.46
CA THR A 346 16.59 12.12 1.01
C THR A 346 16.79 13.12 -0.12
N PRO A 347 16.13 14.29 -0.08
CA PRO A 347 16.40 15.37 -1.02
C PRO A 347 17.85 15.78 -0.98
N THR A 348 18.41 16.11 -2.15
CA THR A 348 19.81 16.51 -2.31
C THR A 348 19.89 17.97 -2.74
N ASN A 349 20.61 18.78 -1.96
CA ASN A 349 20.85 20.18 -2.27
C ASN A 349 22.13 20.35 -3.10
N VAL A 350 22.00 20.99 -4.26
CA VAL A 350 23.14 21.29 -5.15
C VAL A 350 23.24 22.78 -5.34
N THR A 351 24.45 23.33 -5.15
CA THR A 351 24.72 24.73 -5.48
C THR A 351 25.14 24.82 -6.95
N VAL A 352 24.39 25.56 -7.73
CA VAL A 352 24.64 25.78 -9.17
C VAL A 352 25.15 27.21 -9.39
N ARG A 353 26.13 27.39 -10.26
CA ARG A 353 26.65 28.68 -10.70
C ARG A 353 26.74 28.69 -12.22
N SER A 354 26.27 29.77 -12.85
CA SER A 354 26.47 29.99 -14.28
C SER A 354 27.73 30.81 -14.51
N ASN A 355 28.51 30.45 -15.52
CA ASN A 355 29.70 31.20 -15.94
C ASN A 355 29.32 32.04 -17.19
N ALA A 356 28.46 33.03 -16.98
CA ALA A 356 27.94 33.92 -18.05
C ALA A 356 28.95 34.89 -18.62
N TYR A 357 30.21 34.45 -18.86
CA TYR A 357 31.22 35.29 -19.54
C TYR A 357 30.93 35.48 -21.03
N GLY A 358 30.01 34.75 -21.62
CA GLY A 358 29.73 34.81 -23.06
C GLY A 358 29.25 36.19 -23.54
N GLN A 359 28.37 36.86 -22.78
CA GLN A 359 27.91 38.19 -23.13
C GLN A 359 28.99 39.26 -22.98
N VAL A 360 29.75 39.21 -21.91
CA VAL A 360 30.84 40.19 -21.68
C VAL A 360 31.90 40.01 -22.75
N LEU A 361 32.28 38.78 -23.10
CA LEU A 361 33.24 38.48 -24.14
C LEU A 361 32.75 38.94 -25.52
N ALA A 362 31.47 38.71 -25.84
CA ALA A 362 30.86 39.18 -27.11
C ALA A 362 30.87 40.71 -27.20
N ILE A 363 30.55 41.45 -26.12
CA ILE A 363 30.56 42.89 -26.06
C ILE A 363 32.01 43.40 -26.21
N VAL A 364 32.97 42.83 -25.47
CA VAL A 364 34.36 43.20 -25.56
C VAL A 364 34.93 42.93 -26.94
N THR A 365 34.65 41.78 -27.52
CA THR A 365 35.06 41.45 -28.89
C THR A 365 34.40 42.35 -29.95
N GLY A 366 33.13 42.65 -29.77
CA GLY A 366 32.36 43.58 -30.63
C GLY A 366 32.92 44.99 -30.56
N CYS A 367 33.24 45.50 -29.33
CA CYS A 367 33.85 46.83 -29.16
C CYS A 367 35.28 46.88 -29.74
N ALA A 368 36.09 45.81 -29.52
CA ALA A 368 37.42 45.71 -30.11
C ALA A 368 37.36 45.67 -31.65
N GLY A 369 36.44 44.90 -32.23
CA GLY A 369 36.20 44.85 -33.66
C GLY A 369 35.75 46.19 -34.25
N ALA A 370 34.81 46.89 -33.59
CA ALA A 370 34.39 48.24 -33.98
C ALA A 370 35.49 49.25 -33.92
N LEU A 371 36.33 49.19 -32.87
CA LEU A 371 37.51 50.06 -32.71
C LEU A 371 38.52 49.81 -33.83
N LEU A 372 38.81 48.57 -34.17
CA LEU A 372 39.71 48.20 -35.28
C LEU A 372 39.19 48.70 -36.62
N LEU A 373 37.90 48.51 -36.89
CA LEU A 373 37.25 49.03 -38.12
C LEU A 373 37.29 50.54 -38.19
N PHE A 374 37.06 51.22 -37.06
CA PHE A 374 37.18 52.67 -36.97
C PHE A 374 38.57 53.18 -37.26
N LEU A 375 39.61 52.57 -36.64
CA LEU A 375 41.01 52.91 -36.86
C LEU A 375 41.47 52.62 -38.31
N ALA A 376 41.05 51.46 -38.84
CA ALA A 376 41.34 51.11 -40.24
C ALA A 376 40.65 52.05 -41.21
N GLY A 377 39.39 52.38 -40.94
CA GLY A 377 38.63 53.36 -41.75
C GLY A 377 39.27 54.78 -41.70
N ARG A 378 39.67 55.20 -40.50
CA ARG A 378 40.41 56.47 -40.31
C ARG A 378 41.71 56.50 -41.09
N ARG A 379 42.49 55.40 -41.00
CA ARG A 379 43.75 55.26 -41.74
C ARG A 379 43.54 55.24 -43.24
N LEU A 380 42.52 54.61 -43.72
CA LEU A 380 42.17 54.59 -45.14
C LEU A 380 41.75 55.98 -45.63
N LEU A 381 40.95 56.72 -44.86
CA LEU A 381 40.51 58.09 -45.16
C LEU A 381 41.70 59.05 -45.18
N HIS A 382 42.67 58.97 -44.26
CA HIS A 382 43.90 59.78 -44.33
C HIS A 382 44.74 59.44 -45.56
N ARG A 383 44.80 58.17 -45.93
CA ARG A 383 45.54 57.75 -47.16
C ARG A 383 44.87 58.26 -48.43
N PHE A 384 43.54 58.33 -48.48
CA PHE A 384 42.83 58.94 -49.63
C PHE A 384 42.90 60.48 -49.68
N ARG A 385 43.13 61.15 -48.53
CA ARG A 385 43.28 62.58 -48.43
C ARG A 385 44.71 63.07 -48.64
N GLY A 386 45.68 62.21 -48.85
CA GLY A 386 47.08 62.52 -49.08
C GLY A 386 47.82 63.16 -47.91
N GLU A 387 47.28 63.06 -46.68
CA GLU A 387 47.94 63.50 -45.44
C GLU A 387 48.92 62.42 -44.93
N PRO A 388 50.16 62.80 -44.52
CA PRO A 388 51.12 61.83 -43.96
C PRO A 388 50.57 61.24 -42.67
N ASP A 389 50.72 59.90 -42.51
CA ASP A 389 50.30 59.18 -41.31
C ASP A 389 51.24 59.53 -40.14
N PRO A 390 50.74 60.00 -38.98
CA PRO A 390 51.54 60.27 -37.80
C PRO A 390 52.36 59.06 -37.29
N ALA A 391 52.08 57.86 -37.73
CA ALA A 391 52.82 56.66 -37.40
C ALA A 391 54.07 56.43 -38.26
N ASP A 392 54.23 57.18 -39.35
CA ASP A 392 55.41 57.13 -40.24
C ASP A 392 56.46 58.18 -39.91
N GLU A 393 56.20 59.09 -38.94
CA GLU A 393 57.20 60.01 -38.39
C GLU A 393 58.21 59.24 -37.52
N GLY A 394 59.28 58.74 -38.08
CA GLY A 394 60.35 58.06 -37.37
C GLY A 394 61.10 57.03 -38.22
N TYR A 395 60.77 56.80 -39.46
CA TYR A 395 61.57 56.03 -40.37
C TYR A 395 62.33 56.94 -41.33
N GLU A 396 63.49 57.43 -40.85
CA GLU A 396 64.51 57.95 -41.75
C GLU A 396 65.16 56.79 -42.50
N LYS A 397 65.08 56.83 -43.83
CA LYS A 397 65.79 55.91 -44.71
C LYS A 397 67.23 56.11 -44.56
N GLN A 398 67.98 55.11 -44.04
CA GLN A 398 69.42 54.93 -44.31
C GLN A 398 69.58 54.29 -45.68
#